data_d69ec74b281641f00500debc5277e926
#
_entry.id   d69ec74b281641f00500debc5277e926
#
_cell.length_a   1.000
_cell.length_b   1.000
_cell.length_c   1.000
_cell.angle_alpha   90.00
_cell.angle_beta   90.00
_cell.angle_gamma   90.00
#
_symmetry.space_group_name_H-M   'P 1'
#
loop_
_entity.id
_entity.type
_entity.pdbx_description
1 polymer ?
#
loop_
_entity_poly.entity_id
_entity_poly.type
_entity_poly.pdbx_seq_one_letter_code
_entity_poly.pdbx_strand_id
1 'polypeptide(L)'
;MPDYYSLCINSILSVDTEAKIIFCGDHEVRNSNIDFLHINDITSNETHEIINLEVYEGTTYSEKDNPLWLNSLLRVFYLRDVARELSLDEFIHFDLDVIIYKSFENISHIFDPQKLNITEHIENTPIFGYSYFPKLEIINKLCSDLKDYLLYENIKNKELPNFRPLNEMELLSIVKEKNDHLFNSLPILPYGNQEFIFDPATYGQYFGGLPANSNSLFRRRHISLSHIAGKEISSKRIKPIFKNSPKVLYSNKEIDIVNLHIHSKQLSKFLPENYKNVIV
;
A
#
# COMPACT_ATOMS: atom_id res chain seq x y z
N MET A 1 14.26 2.50 12.21
CA MET A 1 13.51 3.31 11.23
C MET A 1 14.30 3.38 9.93
N PRO A 2 13.72 3.16 8.76
CA PRO A 2 14.43 3.28 7.49
C PRO A 2 14.78 4.75 7.18
N ASP A 3 15.95 5.01 6.62
CA ASP A 3 16.46 6.38 6.36
C ASP A 3 15.57 7.19 5.40
N TYR A 4 14.74 6.52 4.60
CA TYR A 4 13.88 7.17 3.60
C TYR A 4 12.50 7.60 4.14
N TYR A 5 12.16 7.32 5.41
CA TYR A 5 10.84 7.67 5.95
C TYR A 5 10.53 9.18 5.85
N SER A 6 11.53 10.03 6.13
CA SER A 6 11.38 11.48 6.04
C SER A 6 11.05 11.95 4.62
N LEU A 7 11.55 11.25 3.60
CA LEU A 7 11.26 11.56 2.20
C LEU A 7 9.80 11.28 1.86
N CYS A 8 9.23 10.18 2.37
CA CYS A 8 7.82 9.87 2.24
C CYS A 8 6.97 10.97 2.89
N ILE A 9 7.21 11.27 4.17
CA ILE A 9 6.45 12.28 4.93
C ILE A 9 6.52 13.66 4.25
N ASN A 10 7.72 14.11 3.91
CA ASN A 10 7.88 15.41 3.26
C ASN A 10 7.25 15.44 1.86
N SER A 11 7.11 14.31 1.17
CA SER A 11 6.36 14.27 -0.09
C SER A 11 4.89 14.58 0.11
N ILE A 12 4.29 14.11 1.21
CA ILE A 12 2.90 14.43 1.56
C ILE A 12 2.78 15.94 1.81
N LEU A 13 3.61 16.47 2.73
CA LEU A 13 3.57 17.87 3.13
C LEU A 13 3.88 18.83 1.97
N SER A 14 4.58 18.37 0.93
CA SER A 14 4.85 19.16 -0.27
C SER A 14 3.64 19.37 -1.17
N VAL A 15 2.63 18.50 -1.08
CA VAL A 15 1.40 18.58 -1.86
C VAL A 15 0.17 18.91 -1.01
N ASP A 16 0.26 18.68 0.30
CA ASP A 16 -0.80 18.95 1.27
C ASP A 16 -0.18 19.38 2.60
N THR A 17 -0.04 20.69 2.80
CA THR A 17 0.62 21.26 4.00
C THR A 17 -0.18 21.11 5.27
N GLU A 18 -1.49 20.88 5.16
CA GLU A 18 -2.42 20.72 6.28
C GLU A 18 -2.67 19.24 6.63
N ALA A 19 -2.00 18.32 5.93
CA ALA A 19 -2.15 16.89 6.17
C ALA A 19 -1.75 16.53 7.61
N LYS A 20 -2.68 15.92 8.35
CA LYS A 20 -2.38 15.32 9.65
C LYS A 20 -1.75 13.95 9.42
N ILE A 21 -0.48 13.80 9.80
CA ILE A 21 0.29 12.57 9.61
C ILE A 21 0.37 11.82 10.93
N ILE A 22 -0.16 10.60 10.95
CA ILE A 22 -0.07 9.68 12.07
C ILE A 22 0.93 8.60 11.71
N PHE A 23 1.94 8.44 12.54
CA PHE A 23 2.93 7.39 12.41
C PHE A 23 2.82 6.41 13.57
N CYS A 24 2.53 5.14 13.26
CA CYS A 24 2.48 4.07 14.24
C CYS A 24 3.70 3.15 14.07
N GLY A 25 4.43 2.90 15.14
CA GLY A 25 5.62 2.07 15.10
C GLY A 25 6.12 1.66 16.48
N ASP A 26 7.17 0.84 16.51
CA ASP A 26 7.84 0.33 17.70
C ASP A 26 9.00 1.24 18.19
N HIS A 27 9.35 2.27 17.39
CA HIS A 27 10.42 3.20 17.69
C HIS A 27 9.95 4.63 17.51
N GLU A 28 10.18 5.47 18.52
CA GLU A 28 9.77 6.88 18.50
C GLU A 28 10.40 7.62 17.31
N VAL A 29 9.55 8.39 16.63
CA VAL A 29 9.95 9.32 15.57
C VAL A 29 9.77 10.73 16.07
N ARG A 30 10.87 11.49 16.15
CA ARG A 30 10.86 12.90 16.53
C ARG A 30 10.75 13.76 15.27
N ASN A 31 9.52 14.15 14.93
CA ASN A 31 9.24 15.08 13.86
C ASN A 31 8.02 15.90 14.26
N SER A 32 8.11 17.21 14.22
CA SER A 32 7.03 18.12 14.64
C SER A 32 5.75 18.01 13.79
N ASN A 33 5.86 17.42 12.62
CA ASN A 33 4.74 17.27 11.68
C ASN A 33 4.08 15.89 11.76
N ILE A 34 4.40 15.08 12.78
CA ILE A 34 3.90 13.72 12.92
C ILE A 34 3.34 13.53 14.32
N ASP A 35 2.13 12.97 14.41
CA ASP A 35 1.61 12.38 15.63
C ASP A 35 2.14 10.93 15.71
N PHE A 36 3.04 10.68 16.64
CA PHE A 36 3.59 9.34 16.85
C PHE A 36 2.73 8.54 17.84
N LEU A 37 2.42 7.30 17.46
CA LEU A 37 1.79 6.31 18.34
C LEU A 37 2.70 5.09 18.49
N HIS A 38 2.97 4.71 19.73
CA HIS A 38 3.71 3.48 19.98
C HIS A 38 2.78 2.28 19.80
N ILE A 39 3.20 1.30 18.99
CA ILE A 39 2.38 0.17 18.59
C ILE A 39 1.84 -0.63 19.80
N ASN A 40 2.65 -0.79 20.86
CA ASN A 40 2.26 -1.54 22.05
C ASN A 40 1.15 -0.83 22.86
N ASP A 41 1.04 0.50 22.73
CA ASP A 41 0.05 1.26 23.50
C ASP A 41 -1.34 1.18 22.88
N ILE A 42 -1.43 0.86 21.59
CA ILE A 42 -2.68 0.84 20.83
C ILE A 42 -3.15 -0.57 20.44
N THR A 43 -2.27 -1.58 20.54
CA THR A 43 -2.60 -2.95 20.10
C THR A 43 -3.78 -3.51 20.89
N SER A 44 -4.87 -3.77 20.21
CA SER A 44 -6.09 -4.33 20.80
C SER A 44 -5.93 -5.81 21.18
N ASN A 45 -6.81 -6.30 22.07
CA ASN A 45 -6.85 -7.73 22.39
C ASN A 45 -7.10 -8.60 21.15
N GLU A 46 -7.92 -8.13 20.20
CA GLU A 46 -8.19 -8.85 18.95
C GLU A 46 -6.93 -8.96 18.08
N THR A 47 -6.10 -7.92 18.04
CA THR A 47 -4.81 -7.96 17.34
C THR A 47 -3.80 -8.85 18.05
N HIS A 48 -3.76 -8.82 19.39
CA HIS A 48 -2.97 -9.78 20.17
C HIS A 48 -3.38 -11.22 19.92
N GLU A 49 -4.67 -11.52 19.75
CA GLU A 49 -5.12 -12.87 19.36
C GLU A 49 -4.52 -13.29 18.02
N ILE A 50 -4.48 -12.41 17.01
CA ILE A 50 -3.87 -12.71 15.71
C ILE A 50 -2.37 -12.97 15.84
N ILE A 51 -1.65 -12.16 16.62
CA ILE A 51 -0.23 -12.36 16.90
C ILE A 51 0.02 -13.73 17.55
N ASN A 52 -0.78 -14.07 18.55
CA ASN A 52 -0.66 -15.32 19.30
C ASN A 52 -1.06 -16.58 18.50
N LEU A 53 -1.70 -16.43 17.34
CA LEU A 53 -1.98 -17.57 16.46
C LEU A 53 -0.73 -18.17 15.82
N GLU A 54 0.40 -17.45 15.84
CA GLU A 54 1.67 -17.90 15.25
C GLU A 54 1.48 -18.46 13.82
N VAL A 55 0.64 -17.77 13.05
CA VAL A 55 0.10 -18.24 11.75
C VAL A 55 1.16 -18.76 10.80
N TYR A 56 2.32 -18.11 10.81
CA TYR A 56 3.43 -18.41 9.90
C TYR A 56 4.56 -19.18 10.55
N GLU A 57 4.44 -19.55 11.85
CA GLU A 57 5.48 -20.32 12.52
C GLU A 57 5.71 -21.68 11.84
N GLY A 58 6.99 -22.03 11.66
CA GLY A 58 7.38 -23.26 10.97
C GLY A 58 7.16 -23.26 9.46
N THR A 59 6.84 -22.12 8.86
CA THR A 59 6.66 -21.95 7.41
C THR A 59 7.73 -21.03 6.83
N THR A 60 7.79 -20.94 5.49
CA THR A 60 8.67 -19.99 4.77
C THR A 60 8.28 -18.52 4.99
N TYR A 61 7.17 -18.25 5.65
CA TYR A 61 6.66 -16.91 6.00
C TYR A 61 6.86 -16.59 7.49
N SER A 62 7.61 -17.45 8.21
CA SER A 62 7.90 -17.21 9.63
C SER A 62 8.60 -15.87 9.85
N GLU A 63 8.41 -15.28 11.02
CA GLU A 63 9.05 -14.03 11.39
C GLU A 63 10.57 -14.12 11.29
N LYS A 64 11.15 -15.27 11.67
CA LYS A 64 12.59 -15.52 11.61
C LYS A 64 13.14 -15.53 10.18
N ASP A 65 12.42 -16.14 9.23
CA ASP A 65 12.90 -16.34 7.87
C ASP A 65 12.45 -15.21 6.93
N ASN A 66 11.24 -14.70 7.13
CA ASN A 66 10.67 -13.65 6.29
C ASN A 66 9.60 -12.82 7.04
N PRO A 67 10.02 -11.91 7.92
CA PRO A 67 9.10 -11.11 8.75
C PRO A 67 8.16 -10.20 7.93
N LEU A 68 8.47 -9.98 6.65
CA LEU A 68 7.67 -9.14 5.77
C LEU A 68 6.20 -9.59 5.73
N TRP A 69 5.95 -10.90 5.60
CA TRP A 69 4.59 -11.41 5.43
C TRP A 69 3.73 -11.29 6.69
N LEU A 70 4.32 -11.55 7.85
CA LEU A 70 3.64 -11.35 9.13
C LEU A 70 3.35 -9.86 9.34
N ASN A 71 4.33 -8.99 9.13
CA ASN A 71 4.17 -7.54 9.31
C ASN A 71 3.15 -6.96 8.31
N SER A 72 3.12 -7.44 7.06
CA SER A 72 2.12 -7.02 6.08
C SER A 72 0.70 -7.39 6.53
N LEU A 73 0.51 -8.59 7.07
CA LEU A 73 -0.78 -9.01 7.62
C LEU A 73 -1.17 -8.17 8.84
N LEU A 74 -0.29 -8.09 9.84
CA LEU A 74 -0.56 -7.36 11.09
C LEU A 74 -0.82 -5.88 10.86
N ARG A 75 -0.19 -5.27 9.85
CA ARG A 75 -0.41 -3.87 9.47
C ARG A 75 -1.90 -3.53 9.32
N VAL A 76 -2.70 -4.43 8.72
CA VAL A 76 -4.13 -4.19 8.52
C VAL A 76 -4.87 -4.08 9.86
N PHE A 77 -4.52 -4.95 10.80
CA PHE A 77 -5.10 -4.92 12.16
C PHE A 77 -4.63 -3.69 12.95
N TYR A 78 -3.35 -3.32 12.85
CA TYR A 78 -2.84 -2.10 13.48
C TYR A 78 -3.49 -0.82 12.91
N LEU A 79 -3.77 -0.76 11.62
CA LEU A 79 -4.51 0.37 11.04
C LEU A 79 -5.91 0.52 11.66
N ARG A 80 -6.62 -0.60 11.89
CA ARG A 80 -7.88 -0.60 12.61
C ARG A 80 -7.73 -0.09 14.04
N ASP A 81 -6.72 -0.57 14.74
CA ASP A 81 -6.49 -0.23 16.14
C ASP A 81 -6.14 1.28 16.27
N VAL A 82 -5.31 1.83 15.37
CA VAL A 82 -5.05 3.29 15.27
C VAL A 82 -6.33 4.05 15.01
N ALA A 83 -7.14 3.61 14.04
CA ALA A 83 -8.38 4.30 13.69
C ALA A 83 -9.38 4.31 14.84
N ARG A 84 -9.47 3.23 15.62
CA ARG A 84 -10.30 3.15 16.82
C ARG A 84 -9.78 4.05 17.94
N GLU A 85 -8.47 3.99 18.25
CA GLU A 85 -7.85 4.78 19.33
C GLU A 85 -8.03 6.28 19.10
N LEU A 86 -7.83 6.72 17.87
CA LEU A 86 -7.95 8.14 17.51
C LEU A 86 -9.35 8.56 17.06
N SER A 87 -10.32 7.62 17.06
CA SER A 87 -11.69 7.85 16.57
C SER A 87 -11.69 8.45 15.17
N LEU A 88 -10.89 7.90 14.25
CA LEU A 88 -10.83 8.37 12.88
C LEU A 88 -12.04 7.84 12.10
N ASP A 89 -12.82 8.76 11.54
CA ASP A 89 -13.90 8.41 10.63
C ASP A 89 -13.34 7.98 9.25
N GLU A 90 -12.35 8.72 8.76
CA GLU A 90 -11.72 8.45 7.47
C GLU A 90 -10.19 8.61 7.53
N PHE A 91 -9.46 7.88 6.70
CA PHE A 91 -8.01 8.02 6.58
C PHE A 91 -7.47 7.42 5.27
N ILE A 92 -6.28 7.88 4.87
CA ILE A 92 -5.48 7.26 3.82
C ILE A 92 -4.33 6.51 4.48
N HIS A 93 -4.09 5.30 4.01
CA HIS A 93 -2.90 4.52 4.34
C HIS A 93 -2.01 4.35 3.10
N PHE A 94 -0.70 4.45 3.30
CA PHE A 94 0.32 4.05 2.33
C PHE A 94 1.61 3.65 3.02
N ASP A 95 2.40 2.84 2.30
CA ASP A 95 3.68 2.35 2.80
C ASP A 95 4.74 3.47 2.80
N LEU A 96 5.74 3.38 3.68
CA LEU A 96 6.80 4.39 3.81
C LEU A 96 7.69 4.54 2.56
N ASP A 97 7.64 3.61 1.63
CA ASP A 97 8.34 3.69 0.35
C ASP A 97 7.46 4.22 -0.80
N VAL A 98 6.37 4.89 -0.43
CA VAL A 98 5.47 5.58 -1.37
C VAL A 98 5.77 7.07 -1.38
N ILE A 99 5.83 7.66 -2.56
CA ILE A 99 5.89 9.12 -2.81
C ILE A 99 4.54 9.59 -3.31
N ILE A 100 4.04 10.69 -2.75
CA ILE A 100 2.75 11.29 -3.09
C ILE A 100 2.95 12.54 -3.96
N TYR A 101 2.13 12.70 -5.00
CA TYR A 101 2.23 13.82 -5.97
C TYR A 101 0.95 14.65 -6.07
N LYS A 102 -0.14 14.22 -5.43
CA LYS A 102 -1.43 14.93 -5.44
C LYS A 102 -1.99 15.01 -4.04
N SER A 103 -2.56 16.17 -3.68
CA SER A 103 -3.30 16.33 -2.44
C SER A 103 -4.60 15.53 -2.46
N PHE A 104 -5.14 15.24 -1.27
CA PHE A 104 -6.43 14.56 -1.15
C PHE A 104 -7.56 15.36 -1.82
N GLU A 105 -7.57 16.67 -1.64
CA GLU A 105 -8.58 17.56 -2.24
C GLU A 105 -8.66 17.38 -3.77
N ASN A 106 -7.51 17.25 -4.45
CA ASN A 106 -7.47 17.10 -5.90
C ASN A 106 -8.02 15.78 -6.41
N ILE A 107 -7.99 14.72 -5.60
CA ILE A 107 -8.34 13.35 -6.02
C ILE A 107 -9.55 12.76 -5.28
N SER A 108 -10.11 13.47 -4.32
CA SER A 108 -11.21 12.97 -3.46
C SER A 108 -12.44 12.51 -4.26
N HIS A 109 -12.70 13.16 -5.39
CA HIS A 109 -13.82 12.83 -6.29
C HIS A 109 -13.70 11.44 -6.97
N ILE A 110 -12.52 10.81 -6.93
CA ILE A 110 -12.28 9.47 -7.50
C ILE A 110 -12.70 8.38 -6.53
N PHE A 111 -12.73 8.68 -5.23
CA PHE A 111 -12.99 7.69 -4.20
C PHE A 111 -14.49 7.42 -4.03
N ASP A 112 -14.82 6.15 -3.85
CA ASP A 112 -16.16 5.76 -3.41
C ASP A 112 -16.27 5.95 -1.89
N PRO A 113 -17.18 6.81 -1.40
CA PRO A 113 -17.29 7.13 0.03
C PRO A 113 -17.93 6.01 0.87
N GLN A 114 -18.26 4.87 0.26
CA GLN A 114 -18.89 3.73 0.92
C GLN A 114 -18.02 2.46 0.89
N LYS A 115 -16.83 2.52 0.25
CA LYS A 115 -16.01 1.35 0.00
C LYS A 115 -14.55 1.58 0.35
N LEU A 116 -13.83 0.50 0.63
CA LEU A 116 -12.37 0.51 0.64
C LEU A 116 -11.87 0.81 -0.77
N ASN A 117 -11.19 1.93 -0.92
CA ASN A 117 -10.57 2.32 -2.18
C ASN A 117 -9.12 1.85 -2.20
N ILE A 118 -8.78 0.94 -3.11
CA ILE A 118 -7.49 0.25 -3.13
C ILE A 118 -7.06 -0.06 -4.56
N THR A 119 -5.75 -0.16 -4.80
CA THR A 119 -5.21 -0.56 -6.11
C THR A 119 -5.11 -2.08 -6.24
N GLU A 120 -5.13 -2.57 -7.47
CA GLU A 120 -4.89 -3.96 -7.82
C GLU A 120 -3.70 -4.04 -8.79
N HIS A 121 -2.71 -4.84 -8.49
CA HIS A 121 -1.57 -5.05 -9.41
C HIS A 121 -1.80 -6.20 -10.38
N ILE A 122 -2.56 -7.21 -9.96
CA ILE A 122 -3.08 -8.34 -10.74
C ILE A 122 -4.59 -8.35 -10.56
N GLU A 123 -5.33 -8.86 -11.52
CA GLU A 123 -6.80 -8.94 -11.46
C GLU A 123 -7.25 -9.63 -10.15
N ASN A 124 -8.18 -8.98 -9.46
CA ASN A 124 -8.69 -9.39 -8.14
C ASN A 124 -7.63 -9.55 -7.04
N THR A 125 -6.46 -8.95 -7.19
CA THR A 125 -5.39 -9.01 -6.18
C THR A 125 -5.10 -7.60 -5.67
N PRO A 126 -5.77 -7.17 -4.59
CA PRO A 126 -5.53 -5.88 -3.96
C PRO A 126 -4.12 -5.78 -3.39
N ILE A 127 -3.56 -4.57 -3.38
CA ILE A 127 -2.27 -4.26 -2.77
C ILE A 127 -2.38 -3.03 -1.86
N PHE A 128 -1.93 -3.16 -0.62
CA PHE A 128 -2.05 -2.14 0.42
C PHE A 128 -1.04 -0.99 0.31
N GLY A 129 -0.34 -0.84 -0.81
CA GLY A 129 0.63 0.24 -1.01
C GLY A 129 0.03 1.64 -0.96
N TYR A 130 -1.24 1.79 -1.37
CA TYR A 130 -2.05 3.00 -1.24
C TYR A 130 -3.52 2.60 -1.09
N SER A 131 -4.16 3.04 -0.02
CA SER A 131 -5.58 2.76 0.23
C SER A 131 -6.27 3.90 0.97
N TYR A 132 -7.57 4.10 0.70
CA TYR A 132 -8.41 5.07 1.39
C TYR A 132 -9.59 4.37 2.04
N PHE A 133 -9.76 4.62 3.32
CA PHE A 133 -10.85 4.14 4.15
C PHE A 133 -11.77 5.31 4.48
N PRO A 134 -12.96 5.38 3.88
CA PRO A 134 -13.89 6.49 4.13
C PRO A 134 -14.70 6.34 5.42
N LYS A 135 -14.63 5.18 6.09
CA LYS A 135 -15.38 4.89 7.32
C LYS A 135 -14.68 3.83 8.16
N LEU A 136 -14.75 3.99 9.48
CA LEU A 136 -14.21 3.03 10.45
C LEU A 136 -14.84 1.62 10.29
N GLU A 137 -16.13 1.53 9.93
CA GLU A 137 -16.82 0.25 9.77
C GLU A 137 -16.19 -0.61 8.66
N ILE A 138 -15.63 0.01 7.63
CA ILE A 138 -15.00 -0.69 6.50
C ILE A 138 -13.77 -1.45 6.95
N ILE A 139 -12.87 -0.82 7.71
CA ILE A 139 -11.68 -1.51 8.22
C ILE A 139 -12.03 -2.54 9.30
N ASN A 140 -13.05 -2.27 10.13
CA ASN A 140 -13.58 -3.25 11.08
C ASN A 140 -14.08 -4.51 10.36
N LYS A 141 -14.87 -4.34 9.30
CA LYS A 141 -15.37 -5.46 8.50
C LYS A 141 -14.24 -6.20 7.80
N LEU A 142 -13.29 -5.47 7.21
CA LEU A 142 -12.11 -6.06 6.57
C LEU A 142 -11.31 -6.92 7.55
N CYS A 143 -11.01 -6.41 8.74
CA CYS A 143 -10.27 -7.17 9.77
C CYS A 143 -11.03 -8.41 10.23
N SER A 144 -12.36 -8.32 10.39
CA SER A 144 -13.20 -9.48 10.72
C SER A 144 -13.11 -10.56 9.66
N ASP A 145 -13.27 -10.19 8.38
CA ASP A 145 -13.21 -11.13 7.28
C ASP A 145 -11.81 -11.75 7.12
N LEU A 146 -10.76 -10.93 7.23
CA LEU A 146 -9.39 -11.42 7.21
C LEU A 146 -9.11 -12.42 8.34
N LYS A 147 -9.58 -12.15 9.56
CA LYS A 147 -9.45 -13.09 10.70
C LYS A 147 -10.15 -14.41 10.40
N ASP A 148 -11.37 -14.38 9.90
CA ASP A 148 -12.15 -15.59 9.60
C ASP A 148 -11.46 -16.46 8.54
N TYR A 149 -10.99 -15.85 7.44
CA TYR A 149 -10.28 -16.59 6.38
C TYR A 149 -8.89 -17.03 6.81
N LEU A 150 -8.18 -16.23 7.60
CA LEU A 150 -6.90 -16.61 8.18
C LEU A 150 -7.02 -17.87 9.03
N LEU A 151 -8.03 -17.92 9.90
CA LEU A 151 -8.32 -19.09 10.73
C LEU A 151 -8.68 -20.31 9.89
N TYR A 152 -9.47 -20.11 8.85
CA TYR A 152 -9.88 -21.20 7.97
C TYR A 152 -8.72 -21.68 7.09
N GLU A 153 -8.07 -20.81 6.34
CA GLU A 153 -7.10 -21.19 5.31
C GLU A 153 -5.72 -21.53 5.91
N ASN A 154 -5.24 -20.76 6.88
CA ASN A 154 -3.88 -20.92 7.38
C ASN A 154 -3.80 -21.81 8.66
N ILE A 155 -4.78 -21.79 9.51
CA ILE A 155 -4.74 -22.55 10.76
C ILE A 155 -5.35 -23.93 10.56
N LYS A 156 -6.57 -24.02 10.04
CA LYS A 156 -7.29 -25.28 9.89
C LYS A 156 -6.60 -26.25 8.91
N ASN A 157 -5.97 -25.70 7.88
CA ASN A 157 -5.31 -26.47 6.83
C ASN A 157 -3.82 -26.75 7.12
N LYS A 158 -3.26 -26.23 8.21
CA LYS A 158 -1.81 -26.30 8.53
C LYS A 158 -1.24 -27.73 8.53
N GLU A 159 -2.05 -28.72 8.89
CA GLU A 159 -1.62 -30.12 8.94
C GLU A 159 -1.78 -30.91 7.63
N LEU A 160 -2.28 -30.24 6.58
CA LEU A 160 -2.44 -30.89 5.28
C LEU A 160 -1.08 -31.11 4.61
N PRO A 161 -0.87 -32.25 3.90
CA PRO A 161 0.33 -32.48 3.10
C PRO A 161 0.55 -31.32 2.11
N ASN A 162 1.77 -30.81 2.03
CA ASN A 162 2.17 -29.70 1.15
C ASN A 162 1.44 -28.38 1.45
N PHE A 163 0.99 -28.17 2.68
CA PHE A 163 0.41 -26.89 3.08
C PHE A 163 1.37 -25.73 2.81
N ARG A 164 0.85 -24.67 2.17
CA ARG A 164 1.50 -23.38 2.01
C ARG A 164 0.55 -22.32 2.58
N PRO A 165 0.99 -21.54 3.57
CA PRO A 165 0.15 -20.47 4.09
C PRO A 165 -0.10 -19.40 3.02
N LEU A 166 -1.26 -18.75 3.10
CA LEU A 166 -1.59 -17.59 2.29
C LEU A 166 -0.97 -16.35 2.93
N ASN A 167 -0.39 -15.49 2.11
CA ASN A 167 0.07 -14.18 2.54
C ASN A 167 -1.08 -13.17 2.57
N GLU A 168 -0.80 -11.94 3.02
CA GLU A 168 -1.80 -10.86 3.14
C GLU A 168 -2.52 -10.56 1.83
N MET A 169 -1.82 -10.48 0.70
CA MET A 169 -2.44 -10.19 -0.61
C MET A 169 -3.37 -11.32 -1.07
N GLU A 170 -2.99 -12.58 -0.84
CA GLU A 170 -3.81 -13.75 -1.16
C GLU A 170 -5.07 -13.80 -0.30
N LEU A 171 -4.96 -13.50 1.00
CA LEU A 171 -6.11 -13.37 1.90
C LEU A 171 -7.02 -12.22 1.49
N LEU A 172 -6.48 -11.05 1.14
CA LEU A 172 -7.25 -9.92 0.61
C LEU A 172 -8.00 -10.27 -0.69
N SER A 173 -7.37 -11.08 -1.55
CA SER A 173 -8.02 -11.56 -2.78
C SER A 173 -9.25 -12.42 -2.48
N ILE A 174 -9.14 -13.31 -1.48
CA ILE A 174 -10.29 -14.13 -1.03
C ILE A 174 -11.39 -13.25 -0.44
N VAL A 175 -11.02 -12.28 0.43
CA VAL A 175 -12.02 -11.35 1.01
C VAL A 175 -12.70 -10.57 -0.10
N LYS A 176 -11.96 -10.07 -1.09
CA LYS A 176 -12.52 -9.35 -2.22
C LYS A 176 -13.45 -10.22 -3.06
N GLU A 177 -13.05 -11.45 -3.40
CA GLU A 177 -13.88 -12.38 -4.15
C GLU A 177 -15.23 -12.65 -3.48
N LYS A 178 -15.23 -12.74 -2.14
CA LYS A 178 -16.45 -13.01 -1.35
C LYS A 178 -17.28 -11.77 -1.07
N ASN A 179 -16.64 -10.60 -1.00
CA ASN A 179 -17.24 -9.33 -0.58
C ASN A 179 -16.85 -8.18 -1.53
N ASP A 180 -16.98 -8.37 -2.84
CA ASP A 180 -16.60 -7.36 -3.85
C ASP A 180 -17.27 -6.00 -3.63
N HIS A 181 -18.47 -5.99 -3.04
CA HIS A 181 -19.18 -4.77 -2.70
C HIS A 181 -18.44 -3.89 -1.65
N LEU A 182 -17.52 -4.47 -0.88
CA LEU A 182 -16.69 -3.74 0.09
C LEU A 182 -15.56 -2.94 -0.59
N PHE A 183 -15.20 -3.26 -1.84
CA PHE A 183 -14.04 -2.74 -2.52
C PHE A 183 -14.41 -1.82 -3.70
N ASN A 184 -13.63 -0.75 -3.86
CA ASN A 184 -13.56 0.07 -5.05
C ASN A 184 -12.14 0.03 -5.60
N SER A 185 -11.97 -0.57 -6.77
CA SER A 185 -10.66 -0.68 -7.42
C SER A 185 -10.29 0.67 -8.03
N LEU A 186 -9.24 1.31 -7.51
CA LEU A 186 -8.73 2.58 -8.01
C LEU A 186 -8.18 2.44 -9.43
N PRO A 187 -8.34 3.45 -10.30
CA PRO A 187 -7.86 3.40 -11.67
C PRO A 187 -6.33 3.32 -11.72
N ILE A 188 -5.81 2.28 -12.37
CA ILE A 188 -4.37 2.04 -12.55
C ILE A 188 -3.94 2.15 -14.02
N LEU A 189 -4.90 2.29 -14.94
CA LEU A 189 -4.67 2.44 -16.37
C LEU A 189 -5.32 3.73 -16.88
N PRO A 190 -4.74 4.40 -17.90
CA PRO A 190 -5.22 5.68 -18.41
C PRO A 190 -6.39 5.52 -19.39
N TYR A 191 -7.18 4.46 -19.30
CA TYR A 191 -8.26 4.17 -20.22
C TYR A 191 -9.56 4.90 -19.82
N GLY A 192 -10.39 5.22 -20.80
CA GLY A 192 -11.59 6.03 -20.58
C GLY A 192 -11.23 7.52 -20.38
N ASN A 193 -11.97 8.18 -19.50
CA ASN A 193 -11.78 9.61 -19.19
C ASN A 193 -11.05 9.81 -17.86
N GLN A 194 -10.05 8.96 -17.55
CA GLN A 194 -9.28 9.11 -16.33
C GLN A 194 -8.47 10.39 -16.34
N GLU A 195 -8.59 11.20 -15.30
CA GLU A 195 -7.78 12.37 -15.03
C GLU A 195 -6.50 11.98 -14.27
N PHE A 196 -6.62 11.03 -13.35
CA PHE A 196 -5.56 10.50 -12.53
C PHE A 196 -5.56 8.98 -12.55
N ILE A 197 -4.39 8.40 -12.32
CA ILE A 197 -4.23 6.97 -12.06
C ILE A 197 -3.34 6.77 -10.83
N PHE A 198 -3.45 5.60 -10.22
CA PHE A 198 -2.70 5.21 -9.04
C PHE A 198 -1.66 4.14 -9.40
N ASP A 199 -0.54 4.13 -8.66
CA ASP A 199 0.49 3.11 -8.85
C ASP A 199 0.21 1.87 -7.99
N PRO A 200 -0.10 0.72 -8.61
CA PRO A 200 -0.18 -0.56 -7.90
C PRO A 200 1.22 -1.21 -7.76
N ALA A 201 2.25 -0.44 -7.41
CA ALA A 201 3.67 -0.81 -7.39
C ALA A 201 4.33 -1.05 -8.78
N THR A 202 3.58 -1.01 -9.87
CA THR A 202 4.11 -1.31 -11.21
C THR A 202 4.90 -0.14 -11.82
N TYR A 203 4.38 1.08 -11.68
CA TYR A 203 5.05 2.28 -12.20
C TYR A 203 6.29 2.61 -11.37
N GLY A 204 6.22 2.45 -10.04
CA GLY A 204 7.37 2.59 -9.17
C GLY A 204 8.49 1.61 -9.48
N GLN A 205 8.17 0.33 -9.78
CA GLN A 205 9.15 -0.66 -10.25
C GLN A 205 9.70 -0.30 -11.65
N TYR A 206 8.87 0.22 -12.53
CA TYR A 206 9.30 0.66 -13.86
C TYR A 206 10.33 1.79 -13.77
N PHE A 207 10.11 2.80 -12.93
CA PHE A 207 11.01 3.93 -12.77
C PHE A 207 12.19 3.62 -11.84
N GLY A 208 11.89 3.07 -10.66
CA GLY A 208 12.83 2.91 -9.55
C GLY A 208 13.56 1.56 -9.52
N GLY A 209 13.04 0.55 -10.23
CA GLY A 209 13.56 -0.81 -10.20
C GLY A 209 13.14 -1.61 -8.97
N LEU A 210 13.75 -2.78 -8.80
CA LEU A 210 13.52 -3.71 -7.71
C LEU A 210 14.49 -3.48 -6.54
N PRO A 211 14.19 -4.02 -5.34
CA PRO A 211 15.11 -4.01 -4.20
C PRO A 211 16.49 -4.58 -4.56
N ALA A 212 17.53 -4.09 -3.88
CA ALA A 212 18.91 -4.48 -4.14
C ALA A 212 19.19 -5.98 -3.93
N ASN A 213 18.43 -6.62 -3.04
CA ASN A 213 18.50 -8.06 -2.76
C ASN A 213 17.69 -8.92 -3.74
N SER A 214 17.00 -8.31 -4.69
CA SER A 214 16.29 -9.06 -5.74
C SER A 214 17.25 -9.85 -6.62
N ASN A 215 16.91 -11.09 -6.94
CA ASN A 215 17.66 -11.95 -7.85
C ASN A 215 17.46 -11.61 -9.33
N SER A 216 16.71 -10.56 -9.65
CA SER A 216 16.47 -10.14 -11.03
C SER A 216 17.70 -9.48 -11.66
N LEU A 217 18.02 -9.87 -12.89
CA LEU A 217 19.06 -9.24 -13.71
C LEU A 217 18.72 -7.79 -14.12
N PHE A 218 17.43 -7.43 -14.09
CA PHE A 218 16.91 -6.13 -14.52
C PHE A 218 16.50 -5.24 -13.34
N ARG A 219 17.38 -5.07 -12.35
CA ARG A 219 17.09 -4.32 -11.11
C ARG A 219 16.74 -2.84 -11.32
N ARG A 220 17.28 -2.19 -12.36
CA ARG A 220 17.16 -0.72 -12.56
C ARG A 220 15.84 -0.27 -13.20
N ARG A 221 15.24 -1.14 -14.01
CA ARG A 221 13.91 -0.98 -14.59
C ARG A 221 13.27 -2.35 -14.64
N HIS A 222 12.10 -2.47 -14.06
CA HIS A 222 11.41 -3.75 -14.03
C HIS A 222 10.01 -3.60 -14.58
N ILE A 223 9.64 -4.51 -15.49
CA ILE A 223 8.26 -4.64 -15.99
C ILE A 223 7.82 -6.06 -15.65
N SER A 224 6.93 -6.18 -14.67
CA SER A 224 6.30 -7.46 -14.36
C SER A 224 5.18 -7.73 -15.36
N LEU A 225 5.32 -8.79 -16.15
CA LEU A 225 4.30 -9.22 -17.12
C LEU A 225 3.07 -9.86 -16.45
N SER A 226 3.13 -10.19 -15.17
CA SER A 226 1.96 -10.60 -14.40
C SER A 226 1.07 -9.41 -14.00
N HIS A 227 1.65 -8.20 -13.89
CA HIS A 227 0.93 -7.01 -13.52
C HIS A 227 0.08 -6.47 -14.68
N ILE A 228 -1.13 -5.99 -14.38
CA ILE A 228 -2.05 -5.40 -15.35
C ILE A 228 -1.35 -4.27 -16.13
N ALA A 229 -0.84 -3.25 -15.41
CA ALA A 229 -0.14 -2.14 -16.04
C ALA A 229 1.18 -2.57 -16.71
N GLY A 230 1.85 -3.59 -16.20
CA GLY A 230 3.07 -4.13 -16.79
C GLY A 230 2.86 -4.73 -18.19
N LYS A 231 1.75 -5.43 -18.41
CA LYS A 231 1.34 -5.93 -19.74
C LYS A 231 1.15 -4.78 -20.73
N GLU A 232 0.52 -3.69 -20.29
CA GLU A 232 0.23 -2.52 -21.11
C GLU A 232 1.52 -1.73 -21.47
N ILE A 233 2.45 -1.61 -20.52
CA ILE A 233 3.77 -1.01 -20.74
C ILE A 233 4.58 -1.87 -21.72
N SER A 234 4.63 -3.17 -21.52
CA SER A 234 5.39 -4.11 -22.36
C SER A 234 4.87 -4.13 -23.79
N SER A 235 3.56 -4.08 -23.98
CA SER A 235 2.93 -4.00 -25.31
C SER A 235 3.01 -2.62 -25.95
N LYS A 236 3.63 -1.65 -25.29
CA LYS A 236 3.74 -0.24 -25.73
C LYS A 236 2.42 0.48 -25.96
N ARG A 237 1.33 -0.01 -25.37
CA ARG A 237 0.03 0.68 -25.41
C ARG A 237 0.03 1.93 -24.54
N ILE A 238 0.79 1.90 -23.44
CA ILE A 238 1.03 3.04 -22.57
C ILE A 238 2.54 3.24 -22.38
N LYS A 239 2.94 4.49 -22.11
CA LYS A 239 4.35 4.83 -21.87
C LYS A 239 4.49 5.66 -20.61
N PRO A 240 5.00 5.08 -19.50
CA PRO A 240 5.32 5.89 -18.34
C PRO A 240 6.46 6.86 -18.62
N ILE A 241 6.28 8.11 -18.17
CA ILE A 241 7.26 9.20 -18.28
C ILE A 241 7.41 9.88 -16.92
N PHE A 242 8.62 10.33 -16.60
CA PHE A 242 8.92 11.11 -15.41
C PHE A 242 9.63 12.38 -15.85
N LYS A 243 9.01 13.53 -15.57
CA LYS A 243 9.61 14.85 -15.74
C LYS A 243 9.80 15.45 -14.35
N ASN A 244 8.88 16.31 -13.93
CA ASN A 244 8.81 16.83 -12.56
C ASN A 244 7.86 16.01 -11.67
N SER A 245 7.00 15.24 -12.31
CA SER A 245 6.07 14.27 -11.69
C SER A 245 5.89 13.06 -12.61
N PRO A 246 5.44 11.92 -12.05
CA PRO A 246 5.18 10.74 -12.86
C PRO A 246 3.88 10.89 -13.64
N LYS A 247 3.92 10.46 -14.90
CA LYS A 247 2.77 10.46 -15.80
C LYS A 247 2.76 9.21 -16.67
N VAL A 248 1.62 8.94 -17.27
CA VAL A 248 1.49 7.97 -18.35
C VAL A 248 1.04 8.67 -19.63
N LEU A 249 1.78 8.47 -20.69
CA LEU A 249 1.40 8.91 -22.03
C LEU A 249 0.51 7.82 -22.67
N TYR A 250 -0.70 8.22 -23.03
CA TYR A 250 -1.68 7.38 -23.74
C TYR A 250 -2.45 8.21 -24.75
N SER A 251 -2.52 7.77 -26.02
CA SER A 251 -3.23 8.47 -27.10
C SER A 251 -2.93 9.97 -27.16
N ASN A 252 -1.65 10.35 -27.05
CA ASN A 252 -1.14 11.73 -27.03
C ASN A 252 -1.61 12.59 -25.84
N LYS A 253 -2.19 11.99 -24.82
CA LYS A 253 -2.52 12.66 -23.55
C LYS A 253 -1.55 12.21 -22.45
N GLU A 254 -1.16 13.14 -21.59
CA GLU A 254 -0.42 12.85 -20.36
C GLU A 254 -1.42 12.75 -19.21
N ILE A 255 -1.46 11.60 -18.54
CA ILE A 255 -2.30 11.32 -17.37
C ILE A 255 -1.39 11.28 -16.15
N ASP A 256 -1.72 12.04 -15.12
CA ASP A 256 -0.92 12.11 -13.90
C ASP A 256 -1.05 10.83 -13.08
N ILE A 257 0.07 10.39 -12.48
CA ILE A 257 0.11 9.30 -11.50
C ILE A 257 0.12 9.94 -10.10
N VAL A 258 -0.83 9.53 -9.26
CA VAL A 258 -1.05 10.10 -7.91
C VAL A 258 0.10 9.80 -6.96
N ASN A 259 0.63 8.58 -7.02
CA ASN A 259 1.67 8.07 -6.12
C ASN A 259 2.66 7.17 -6.85
N LEU A 260 3.86 6.98 -6.30
CA LEU A 260 4.79 5.93 -6.75
C LEU A 260 5.23 5.08 -5.57
N HIS A 261 5.11 3.77 -5.69
CA HIS A 261 5.59 2.79 -4.72
C HIS A 261 7.00 2.31 -5.10
N ILE A 262 8.03 2.87 -4.47
CA ILE A 262 9.44 2.73 -4.87
C ILE A 262 10.11 1.58 -4.15
N HIS A 263 9.95 0.37 -4.63
CA HIS A 263 10.50 -0.86 -4.04
C HIS A 263 12.02 -0.85 -3.87
N SER A 264 12.76 -0.13 -4.71
CA SER A 264 14.22 0.04 -4.57
C SER A 264 14.64 0.90 -3.38
N LYS A 265 13.67 1.55 -2.70
CA LYS A 265 13.87 2.49 -1.59
C LYS A 265 14.71 3.75 -1.94
N GLN A 266 14.93 4.02 -3.24
CA GLN A 266 15.68 5.19 -3.72
C GLN A 266 14.73 6.38 -3.96
N LEU A 267 13.95 6.77 -2.94
CA LEU A 267 12.91 7.78 -3.02
C LEU A 267 13.44 9.15 -3.45
N SER A 268 14.66 9.52 -3.06
CA SER A 268 15.28 10.83 -3.38
C SER A 268 15.31 11.17 -4.86
N LYS A 269 15.22 10.18 -5.75
CA LYS A 269 15.21 10.37 -7.20
C LYS A 269 13.85 10.77 -7.76
N PHE A 270 12.81 10.65 -6.95
CA PHE A 270 11.42 10.76 -7.39
C PHE A 270 10.62 11.78 -6.57
N LEU A 271 11.30 12.70 -5.90
CA LEU A 271 10.65 13.70 -5.07
C LEU A 271 9.83 14.69 -5.91
N PRO A 272 8.66 15.14 -5.43
CA PRO A 272 7.87 16.18 -6.08
C PRO A 272 8.67 17.48 -6.28
N GLU A 273 8.31 18.27 -7.27
CA GLU A 273 9.00 19.55 -7.57
C GLU A 273 9.00 20.50 -6.37
N ASN A 274 7.89 20.55 -5.64
CA ASN A 274 7.71 21.41 -4.47
C ASN A 274 8.37 20.87 -3.18
N TYR A 275 8.98 19.69 -3.22
CA TYR A 275 9.61 19.07 -2.05
C TYR A 275 10.64 19.98 -1.37
N LYS A 276 11.39 20.77 -2.15
CA LYS A 276 12.41 21.69 -1.62
C LYS A 276 11.86 22.79 -0.71
N ASN A 277 10.56 23.08 -0.82
CA ASN A 277 9.89 24.12 -0.04
C ASN A 277 9.46 23.63 1.36
N VAL A 278 9.55 22.34 1.63
CA VAL A 278 9.12 21.70 2.88
C VAL A 278 10.29 21.38 3.82
N ILE A 279 11.52 21.46 3.31
CA ILE A 279 12.71 21.23 4.14
C ILE A 279 12.89 22.46 5.05
N VAL A 280 12.40 22.33 6.29
CA VAL A 280 12.65 23.22 7.42
C VAL A 280 13.74 22.60 8.29
#